data_ab49722b557ba507deb0b74d641165a0
#
_entry.id   ab49722b557ba507deb0b74d641165a0
#
_cell.length_a   1.000
_cell.length_b   1.000
_cell.length_c   1.000
_cell.angle_alpha   90.00
_cell.angle_beta   90.00
_cell.angle_gamma   90.00
#
_symmetry.space_group_name_H-M   'P 1'
#
loop_
_entity.id
_entity.type
_entity.pdbx_description
1 polymer ?
#
loop_
_entity_poly.entity_id
_entity_poly.type
_entity_poly.pdbx_seq_one_letter_code
_entity_poly.pdbx_strand_id
1 'polypeptide(L)'
;MNGLGGLNKSEHGVGIGLVQLQLPVTVTKADLAKQTQVIVDLVAKARRNQPGMDLVVFPEYALHGLSMDINPEIMCTLDGPEVAAFKQACRDNRIWGCFSIMELNPGGMPYNSGIVIDDQGELKLYYRKMHPWIPVEPWEPGDLGIPVIEGPRGAKLALIICHDGMFPEMARECAYKGAEIMIRTAGYTAPIRDAWRFTNQANAFCNLMVTANVCMCGSDGTFDSMGEGMICNFDGTIIAHGTSGRVNEIITAEVRPDLVREARLGWGVENNIYQFGHRGYVAVAGGAQDAPYTYMHDLVAGKYRLPWEDEIKVKDGTSCGFDKPMRRYGEPLKPAAE
;
A
#
# COMPACT_ATOMS: atom_id res chain seq x y z
N MET A 1 -28.60 -1.62 -1.35
CA MET A 1 -27.51 -1.95 -0.41
C MET A 1 -27.00 -3.32 -0.79
N ASN A 2 -25.89 -3.35 -1.52
CA ASN A 2 -25.19 -4.61 -1.75
C ASN A 2 -24.35 -4.91 -0.49
N GLY A 3 -25.05 -5.28 0.57
CA GLY A 3 -24.37 -5.66 1.79
C GLY A 3 -23.51 -6.89 1.53
N LEU A 4 -22.29 -6.90 2.06
CA LEU A 4 -21.46 -8.09 2.14
C LEU A 4 -22.08 -9.19 3.03
N GLY A 5 -23.39 -9.13 3.23
CA GLY A 5 -24.17 -9.94 4.16
C GLY A 5 -24.32 -11.41 3.81
N GLY A 6 -23.52 -11.92 2.90
CA GLY A 6 -23.37 -13.35 2.62
C GLY A 6 -24.47 -13.95 1.74
N LEU A 7 -25.67 -13.42 1.76
CA LEU A 7 -26.81 -13.99 1.01
C LEU A 7 -26.86 -13.61 -0.46
N ASN A 8 -26.20 -12.50 -0.86
CA ASN A 8 -26.21 -11.97 -2.22
C ASN A 8 -24.81 -11.77 -2.81
N LYS A 9 -23.79 -12.37 -2.20
CA LYS A 9 -22.44 -12.27 -2.70
C LYS A 9 -22.29 -13.08 -3.99
N SER A 10 -21.68 -12.46 -5.01
CA SER A 10 -21.36 -13.15 -6.26
C SER A 10 -20.41 -14.34 -5.98
N GLU A 11 -20.57 -15.42 -6.73
CA GLU A 11 -19.67 -16.58 -6.67
C GLU A 11 -18.20 -16.19 -6.87
N HIS A 12 -17.94 -15.20 -7.72
CA HIS A 12 -16.61 -14.71 -8.04
C HIS A 12 -16.24 -13.39 -7.33
N GLY A 13 -17.12 -12.92 -6.45
CA GLY A 13 -16.92 -11.66 -5.73
C GLY A 13 -15.96 -11.81 -4.55
N VAL A 14 -15.10 -10.82 -4.35
CA VAL A 14 -14.24 -10.67 -3.17
C VAL A 14 -14.76 -9.52 -2.32
N GLY A 15 -15.17 -9.81 -1.10
CA GLY A 15 -15.60 -8.81 -0.12
C GLY A 15 -14.41 -8.15 0.55
N ILE A 16 -14.26 -6.84 0.41
CA ILE A 16 -13.18 -6.06 1.02
C ILE A 16 -13.74 -5.10 2.05
N GLY A 17 -13.10 -5.01 3.22
CA GLY A 17 -13.35 -4.01 4.25
C GLY A 17 -12.09 -3.18 4.51
N LEU A 18 -12.20 -1.85 4.38
CA LEU A 18 -11.15 -0.90 4.71
C LEU A 18 -11.45 -0.27 6.06
N VAL A 19 -10.54 -0.38 7.00
CA VAL A 19 -10.70 0.18 8.35
C VAL A 19 -10.10 1.57 8.41
N GLN A 20 -10.90 2.63 8.45
CA GLN A 20 -10.44 3.99 8.76
C GLN A 20 -10.10 4.09 10.24
N LEU A 21 -8.95 3.56 10.62
CA LEU A 21 -8.54 3.47 12.01
C LEU A 21 -8.24 4.86 12.59
N GLN A 22 -8.67 5.08 13.85
CA GLN A 22 -8.22 6.23 14.64
C GLN A 22 -6.69 6.23 14.72
N LEU A 23 -6.09 7.37 14.38
CA LEU A 23 -4.63 7.55 14.51
C LEU A 23 -4.19 7.27 15.96
N PRO A 24 -3.36 6.24 16.20
CA PRO A 24 -2.90 5.91 17.54
C PRO A 24 -1.71 6.77 17.96
N VAL A 25 -1.47 6.79 19.26
CA VAL A 25 -0.23 7.28 19.86
C VAL A 25 0.45 6.11 20.55
N THR A 26 1.59 5.66 20.02
CA THR A 26 2.36 4.52 20.52
C THR A 26 3.76 4.98 20.85
N VAL A 27 4.12 4.98 22.12
CA VAL A 27 5.42 5.43 22.65
C VAL A 27 6.12 4.29 23.39
N THR A 28 5.37 3.37 23.97
CA THR A 28 5.87 2.28 24.80
C THR A 28 5.43 0.92 24.29
N LYS A 29 6.09 -0.15 24.74
CA LYS A 29 5.62 -1.54 24.50
C LYS A 29 4.20 -1.79 25.00
N ALA A 30 3.80 -1.12 26.07
CA ALA A 30 2.45 -1.26 26.60
C ALA A 30 1.41 -0.64 25.64
N ASP A 31 1.73 0.51 25.04
CA ASP A 31 0.88 1.14 24.02
C ASP A 31 0.80 0.26 22.78
N LEU A 32 1.93 -0.31 22.35
CA LEU A 32 1.99 -1.23 21.21
C LEU A 32 1.11 -2.46 21.44
N ALA A 33 1.20 -3.09 22.61
CA ALA A 33 0.36 -4.23 22.97
C ALA A 33 -1.14 -3.87 23.02
N LYS A 34 -1.47 -2.71 23.58
CA LYS A 34 -2.85 -2.20 23.61
C LYS A 34 -3.38 -1.96 22.19
N GLN A 35 -2.59 -1.33 21.35
CA GLN A 35 -2.99 -1.05 19.96
C GLN A 35 -3.11 -2.33 19.14
N THR A 36 -2.24 -3.33 19.37
CA THR A 36 -2.36 -4.66 18.78
C THR A 36 -3.73 -5.28 19.11
N GLN A 37 -4.17 -5.18 20.37
CA GLN A 37 -5.48 -5.69 20.78
C GLN A 37 -6.62 -4.94 20.10
N VAL A 38 -6.52 -3.61 19.94
CA VAL A 38 -7.51 -2.82 19.19
C VAL A 38 -7.67 -3.33 17.76
N ILE A 39 -6.56 -3.62 17.08
CA ILE A 39 -6.58 -4.15 15.70
C ILE A 39 -7.21 -5.55 15.67
N VAL A 40 -6.84 -6.44 16.60
CA VAL A 40 -7.43 -7.78 16.74
C VAL A 40 -8.94 -7.71 16.93
N ASP A 41 -9.41 -6.84 17.81
CA ASP A 41 -10.84 -6.64 18.08
C ASP A 41 -11.59 -6.11 16.85
N LEU A 42 -10.94 -5.25 16.06
CA LEU A 42 -11.51 -4.73 14.81
C LEU A 42 -11.58 -5.79 13.71
N VAL A 43 -10.62 -6.73 13.62
CA VAL A 43 -10.72 -7.91 12.74
C VAL A 43 -11.98 -8.73 13.09
N ALA A 44 -12.17 -9.04 14.37
CA ALA A 44 -13.34 -9.78 14.85
C ALA A 44 -14.65 -9.01 14.62
N LYS A 45 -14.65 -7.68 14.82
CA LYS A 45 -15.79 -6.80 14.55
C LYS A 45 -16.14 -6.78 13.06
N ALA A 46 -15.14 -6.66 12.18
CA ALA A 46 -15.32 -6.66 10.74
C ALA A 46 -16.02 -7.94 10.28
N ARG A 47 -15.57 -9.10 10.73
CA ARG A 47 -16.17 -10.39 10.38
C ARG A 47 -17.59 -10.55 10.91
N ARG A 48 -17.86 -10.14 12.16
CA ARG A 48 -19.22 -10.22 12.74
C ARG A 48 -20.21 -9.33 12.02
N ASN A 49 -19.80 -8.11 11.67
CA ASN A 49 -20.70 -7.14 11.05
C ASN A 49 -20.92 -7.40 9.57
N GLN A 50 -19.96 -8.07 8.92
CA GLN A 50 -19.95 -8.32 7.48
C GLN A 50 -19.52 -9.79 7.21
N PRO A 51 -20.41 -10.77 7.41
CA PRO A 51 -20.08 -12.19 7.27
C PRO A 51 -19.53 -12.58 5.89
N GLY A 52 -19.86 -11.81 4.85
CA GLY A 52 -19.35 -12.01 3.48
C GLY A 52 -17.98 -11.37 3.19
N MET A 53 -17.35 -10.73 4.17
CA MET A 53 -16.03 -10.12 3.97
C MET A 53 -14.95 -11.20 3.86
N ASP A 54 -14.10 -11.10 2.85
CA ASP A 54 -12.96 -12.00 2.64
C ASP A 54 -11.65 -11.39 3.11
N LEU A 55 -11.50 -10.07 2.99
CA LEU A 55 -10.28 -9.34 3.30
C LEU A 55 -10.59 -8.07 4.11
N VAL A 56 -9.91 -7.91 5.23
CA VAL A 56 -9.89 -6.66 6.00
C VAL A 56 -8.54 -5.97 5.87
N VAL A 57 -8.53 -4.66 5.61
CA VAL A 57 -7.32 -3.88 5.36
C VAL A 57 -7.20 -2.76 6.39
N PHE A 58 -6.06 -2.72 7.08
CA PHE A 58 -5.69 -1.66 8.02
C PHE A 58 -4.75 -0.66 7.34
N PRO A 59 -4.78 0.62 7.75
CA PRO A 59 -3.94 1.65 7.15
C PRO A 59 -2.47 1.49 7.53
N GLU A 60 -1.62 2.23 6.84
CA GLU A 60 -0.24 2.49 7.24
C GLU A 60 -0.22 3.09 8.67
N TYR A 61 0.79 2.80 9.45
CA TYR A 61 0.93 3.27 10.84
C TYR A 61 -0.16 2.81 11.81
N ALA A 62 -0.94 1.80 11.46
CA ALA A 62 -2.04 1.31 12.30
C ALA A 62 -1.62 0.93 13.73
N LEU A 63 -0.37 0.47 13.91
CA LEU A 63 0.20 0.16 15.22
C LEU A 63 0.91 1.35 15.88
N HIS A 64 1.68 2.11 15.11
CA HIS A 64 2.69 3.02 15.65
C HIS A 64 2.25 4.48 15.66
N GLY A 65 1.25 4.86 14.84
CA GLY A 65 0.92 6.27 14.64
C GLY A 65 2.01 7.01 13.83
N LEU A 66 1.92 8.34 13.81
CA LEU A 66 2.79 9.21 13.00
C LEU A 66 3.94 9.84 13.81
N SER A 67 4.31 9.27 14.95
CA SER A 67 5.41 9.81 15.77
C SER A 67 6.76 9.78 15.09
N MET A 68 6.93 8.92 14.08
CA MET A 68 8.21 8.66 13.40
C MET A 68 9.33 8.23 14.38
N ASP A 69 8.94 7.68 15.52
CA ASP A 69 9.87 7.17 16.52
C ASP A 69 10.54 5.89 16.00
N ILE A 70 11.88 5.88 16.08
CA ILE A 70 12.72 4.77 15.65
C ILE A 70 13.20 3.90 16.81
N ASN A 71 12.63 4.09 18.02
CA ASN A 71 12.99 3.30 19.19
C ASN A 71 12.85 1.79 18.92
N PRO A 72 13.94 1.01 18.97
CA PRO A 72 13.89 -0.43 18.68
C PRO A 72 12.92 -1.20 19.58
N GLU A 73 12.61 -0.67 20.75
CA GLU A 73 11.70 -1.34 21.71
C GLU A 73 10.26 -1.42 21.24
N ILE A 74 9.83 -0.51 20.35
CA ILE A 74 8.48 -0.52 19.76
C ILE A 74 8.48 -1.02 18.31
N MET A 75 9.62 -1.36 17.73
CA MET A 75 9.69 -1.95 16.40
C MET A 75 9.25 -3.42 16.44
N CYS A 76 8.56 -3.85 15.39
CA CYS A 76 8.06 -5.22 15.26
C CYS A 76 9.02 -6.12 14.49
N THR A 77 8.89 -7.42 14.67
CA THR A 77 9.50 -8.45 13.82
C THR A 77 8.42 -9.32 13.21
N LEU A 78 8.70 -10.00 12.09
CA LEU A 78 7.71 -10.88 11.41
C LEU A 78 7.31 -12.10 12.25
N ASP A 79 8.13 -12.47 13.22
CA ASP A 79 7.90 -13.54 14.20
C ASP A 79 7.54 -13.00 15.59
N GLY A 80 7.37 -11.67 15.72
CA GLY A 80 7.04 -10.99 16.95
C GLY A 80 5.60 -11.19 17.43
N PRO A 81 5.30 -10.75 18.67
CA PRO A 81 4.00 -10.96 19.30
C PRO A 81 2.85 -10.27 18.55
N GLU A 82 3.09 -9.10 17.94
CA GLU A 82 2.09 -8.34 17.20
C GLU A 82 1.62 -9.12 15.96
N VAL A 83 2.59 -9.61 15.17
CA VAL A 83 2.30 -10.41 13.97
C VAL A 83 1.69 -11.76 14.35
N ALA A 84 2.14 -12.38 15.44
CA ALA A 84 1.51 -13.59 15.97
C ALA A 84 0.04 -13.36 16.36
N ALA A 85 -0.30 -12.23 16.97
CA ALA A 85 -1.66 -11.86 17.31
C ALA A 85 -2.52 -11.64 16.05
N PHE A 86 -1.97 -11.01 15.00
CA PHE A 86 -2.66 -10.84 13.72
C PHE A 86 -2.92 -12.16 13.01
N LYS A 87 -1.94 -13.08 13.00
CA LYS A 87 -2.09 -14.43 12.48
C LYS A 87 -3.22 -15.19 13.18
N GLN A 88 -3.26 -15.09 14.50
CA GLN A 88 -4.31 -15.72 15.30
C GLN A 88 -5.68 -15.10 15.02
N ALA A 89 -5.77 -13.75 14.94
CA ALA A 89 -7.02 -13.04 14.64
C ALA A 89 -7.57 -13.44 13.26
N CYS A 90 -6.73 -13.53 12.25
CA CYS A 90 -7.13 -13.97 10.90
C CYS A 90 -7.66 -15.40 10.92
N ARG A 91 -6.99 -16.33 11.60
CA ARG A 91 -7.39 -17.74 11.75
C ARG A 91 -8.73 -17.88 12.47
N ASP A 92 -8.88 -17.25 13.62
CA ASP A 92 -10.07 -17.34 14.46
C ASP A 92 -11.33 -16.80 13.77
N ASN A 93 -11.14 -15.77 12.95
CA ASN A 93 -12.22 -15.12 12.22
C ASN A 93 -12.38 -15.64 10.79
N ARG A 94 -11.51 -16.52 10.32
CA ARG A 94 -11.49 -17.05 8.93
C ARG A 94 -11.57 -15.91 7.91
N ILE A 95 -10.67 -14.95 8.03
CA ILE A 95 -10.62 -13.75 7.19
C ILE A 95 -9.18 -13.40 6.86
N TRP A 96 -8.92 -13.00 5.64
CA TRP A 96 -7.65 -12.43 5.26
C TRP A 96 -7.48 -11.05 5.89
N GLY A 97 -6.26 -10.71 6.30
CA GLY A 97 -5.93 -9.40 6.88
C GLY A 97 -4.70 -8.78 6.23
N CYS A 98 -4.78 -7.47 5.96
CA CYS A 98 -3.62 -6.68 5.56
C CYS A 98 -3.29 -5.70 6.69
N PHE A 99 -2.04 -5.74 7.16
CA PHE A 99 -1.56 -4.98 8.32
C PHE A 99 -0.28 -4.22 7.98
N SER A 100 -0.03 -3.14 8.71
CA SER A 100 1.19 -2.35 8.63
C SER A 100 1.98 -2.45 9.93
N ILE A 101 3.28 -2.62 9.82
CA ILE A 101 4.23 -2.64 10.93
C ILE A 101 5.43 -1.75 10.62
N MET A 102 6.00 -1.12 11.67
CA MET A 102 7.36 -0.58 11.61
C MET A 102 8.30 -1.71 11.98
N GLU A 103 9.06 -2.20 11.00
CA GLU A 103 9.87 -3.41 11.11
C GLU A 103 11.26 -3.09 11.64
N LEU A 104 11.67 -3.83 12.65
CA LEU A 104 13.03 -3.77 13.18
C LEU A 104 14.05 -4.18 12.10
N ASN A 105 15.02 -3.31 11.87
CA ASN A 105 16.17 -3.57 11.01
C ASN A 105 17.44 -3.53 11.86
N PRO A 106 18.00 -4.69 12.26
CA PRO A 106 19.19 -4.72 13.11
C PRO A 106 20.37 -4.01 12.43
N GLY A 107 20.89 -2.96 13.08
CA GLY A 107 22.03 -2.19 12.58
C GLY A 107 21.72 -1.16 11.50
N GLY A 108 20.45 -0.95 11.13
CA GLY A 108 19.98 0.04 10.17
C GLY A 108 18.76 0.81 10.65
N MET A 109 18.26 1.70 9.79
CA MET A 109 16.98 2.36 10.02
C MET A 109 15.83 1.34 9.83
N PRO A 110 14.75 1.41 10.64
CA PRO A 110 13.61 0.52 10.49
C PRO A 110 12.98 0.61 9.10
N TYR A 111 12.25 -0.44 8.69
CA TYR A 111 11.43 -0.42 7.48
C TYR A 111 9.97 -0.12 7.81
N ASN A 112 9.30 0.59 6.91
CA ASN A 112 7.85 0.65 6.87
C ASN A 112 7.34 -0.53 6.06
N SER A 113 6.73 -1.51 6.72
CA SER A 113 6.38 -2.80 6.11
C SER A 113 4.90 -3.08 6.15
N GLY A 114 4.41 -3.72 5.09
CA GLY A 114 3.05 -4.23 4.98
C GLY A 114 3.05 -5.74 4.83
N ILE A 115 2.11 -6.39 5.49
CA ILE A 115 1.95 -7.85 5.45
C ILE A 115 0.51 -8.23 5.15
N VAL A 116 0.34 -9.33 4.40
CA VAL A 116 -0.97 -9.94 4.19
C VAL A 116 -0.93 -11.36 4.75
N ILE A 117 -1.90 -11.64 5.60
CA ILE A 117 -2.08 -12.93 6.31
C ILE A 117 -3.39 -13.55 5.81
N ASP A 118 -3.36 -14.84 5.50
CA ASP A 118 -4.55 -15.56 5.03
C ASP A 118 -5.50 -15.99 6.18
N ASP A 119 -6.62 -16.58 5.81
CA ASP A 119 -7.65 -17.05 6.74
C ASP A 119 -7.25 -18.32 7.52
N GLN A 120 -6.05 -18.88 7.24
CA GLN A 120 -5.42 -19.93 8.03
C GLN A 120 -4.37 -19.38 9.00
N GLY A 121 -4.12 -18.05 8.95
CA GLY A 121 -3.11 -17.37 9.75
C GLY A 121 -1.70 -17.49 9.19
N GLU A 122 -1.56 -17.77 7.89
CA GLU A 122 -0.25 -17.86 7.24
C GLU A 122 0.12 -16.53 6.56
N LEU A 123 1.38 -16.12 6.70
CA LEU A 123 1.92 -14.94 6.03
C LEU A 123 2.07 -15.25 4.54
N LYS A 124 1.30 -14.54 3.71
CA LYS A 124 1.26 -14.75 2.25
C LYS A 124 2.00 -13.67 1.47
N LEU A 125 1.96 -12.42 1.93
CA LEU A 125 2.65 -11.31 1.29
C LEU A 125 3.40 -10.50 2.35
N TYR A 126 4.60 -10.11 1.98
CA TYR A 126 5.45 -9.24 2.75
C TYR A 126 6.09 -8.21 1.82
N TYR A 127 5.93 -6.94 2.15
CA TYR A 127 6.37 -5.81 1.36
C TYR A 127 6.98 -4.73 2.25
N ARG A 128 8.09 -4.15 1.84
CA ARG A 128 8.73 -2.97 2.44
C ARG A 128 8.51 -1.78 1.53
N LYS A 129 8.06 -0.66 2.07
CA LYS A 129 7.81 0.60 1.34
C LYS A 129 9.04 1.01 0.55
N MET A 130 8.93 1.08 -0.77
CA MET A 130 10.06 1.42 -1.65
C MET A 130 10.35 2.91 -1.66
N HIS A 131 9.33 3.75 -1.47
CA HIS A 131 9.44 5.21 -1.52
C HIS A 131 9.02 5.84 -0.18
N PRO A 132 9.87 5.79 0.87
CA PRO A 132 9.63 6.58 2.07
C PRO A 132 9.46 8.06 1.71
N TRP A 133 8.59 8.76 2.43
CA TRP A 133 8.42 10.21 2.24
C TRP A 133 9.54 10.96 2.95
N ILE A 134 10.65 11.07 2.26
CA ILE A 134 11.95 11.52 2.77
C ILE A 134 11.92 12.80 3.62
N PRO A 135 11.08 13.83 3.35
CA PRO A 135 11.05 15.03 4.20
C PRO A 135 10.75 14.77 5.67
N VAL A 136 10.07 13.65 5.98
CA VAL A 136 9.59 13.34 7.34
C VAL A 136 9.95 11.93 7.78
N GLU A 137 9.83 10.94 6.90
CA GLU A 137 9.98 9.53 7.24
C GLU A 137 11.45 9.11 7.33
N PRO A 138 11.87 8.52 8.48
CA PRO A 138 13.25 8.07 8.69
C PRO A 138 13.52 6.65 8.14
N TRP A 139 12.53 6.02 7.53
CA TRP A 139 12.56 4.60 7.16
C TRP A 139 13.57 4.28 6.08
N GLU A 140 14.18 3.11 6.17
CA GLU A 140 15.01 2.57 5.09
C GLU A 140 14.13 2.24 3.88
N PRO A 141 14.53 2.61 2.64
CA PRO A 141 13.83 2.20 1.43
C PRO A 141 13.76 0.68 1.28
N GLY A 142 12.60 0.16 0.88
CA GLY A 142 12.37 -1.27 0.68
C GLY A 142 13.16 -1.82 -0.51
N ASP A 143 13.63 -3.05 -0.38
CA ASP A 143 14.50 -3.75 -1.32
C ASP A 143 13.92 -5.05 -1.89
N LEU A 144 12.68 -5.39 -1.49
CA LEU A 144 12.04 -6.66 -1.88
C LEU A 144 11.31 -6.61 -3.24
N GLY A 145 11.19 -5.42 -3.84
CA GLY A 145 10.31 -5.21 -4.99
C GLY A 145 8.83 -5.34 -4.61
N ILE A 146 7.96 -5.48 -5.60
CA ILE A 146 6.52 -5.61 -5.39
C ILE A 146 6.10 -7.06 -5.63
N PRO A 147 5.73 -7.83 -4.60
CA PRO A 147 5.19 -9.17 -4.77
C PRO A 147 3.74 -9.13 -5.23
N VAL A 148 3.35 -10.11 -6.06
CA VAL A 148 1.96 -10.42 -6.39
C VAL A 148 1.67 -11.84 -5.97
N ILE A 149 0.61 -12.03 -5.20
CA ILE A 149 0.23 -13.32 -4.62
C ILE A 149 -1.18 -13.73 -5.05
N GLU A 150 -1.49 -15.01 -4.87
CA GLU A 150 -2.87 -15.47 -4.87
C GLU A 150 -3.49 -15.18 -3.50
N GLY A 151 -4.56 -14.40 -3.51
CA GLY A 151 -5.31 -13.96 -2.35
C GLY A 151 -6.68 -14.67 -2.22
N PRO A 152 -7.62 -14.09 -1.48
CA PRO A 152 -8.92 -14.70 -1.26
C PRO A 152 -9.64 -14.99 -2.58
N ARG A 153 -10.24 -16.17 -2.67
CA ARG A 153 -10.98 -16.66 -3.86
C ARG A 153 -10.16 -16.67 -5.15
N GLY A 154 -8.83 -16.79 -5.05
CA GLY A 154 -7.94 -16.83 -6.21
C GLY A 154 -7.69 -15.49 -6.88
N ALA A 155 -8.11 -14.37 -6.26
CA ALA A 155 -7.78 -13.03 -6.75
C ALA A 155 -6.29 -12.74 -6.61
N LYS A 156 -5.68 -12.12 -7.60
CA LYS A 156 -4.27 -11.72 -7.54
C LYS A 156 -4.12 -10.38 -6.82
N LEU A 157 -3.41 -10.41 -5.69
CA LEU A 157 -3.20 -9.25 -4.82
C LEU A 157 -1.78 -8.70 -4.94
N ALA A 158 -1.68 -7.37 -4.95
CA ALA A 158 -0.46 -6.62 -4.68
C ALA A 158 -0.68 -5.65 -3.52
N LEU A 159 0.40 -5.20 -2.89
CA LEU A 159 0.41 -4.22 -1.82
C LEU A 159 1.46 -3.16 -2.09
N ILE A 160 1.07 -1.90 -1.96
CA ILE A 160 1.95 -0.72 -1.93
C ILE A 160 1.59 0.16 -0.73
N ILE A 161 2.51 1.02 -0.31
CA ILE A 161 2.31 1.83 0.89
C ILE A 161 2.40 3.32 0.55
N CYS A 162 1.30 4.05 0.81
CA CYS A 162 1.23 5.50 0.93
C CYS A 162 1.85 6.25 -0.26
N HIS A 163 3.05 6.80 -0.07
CA HIS A 163 3.77 7.59 -1.07
C HIS A 163 4.09 6.80 -2.34
N ASP A 164 4.26 5.48 -2.25
CA ASP A 164 4.42 4.60 -3.42
C ASP A 164 3.35 4.84 -4.48
N GLY A 165 2.10 5.04 -4.07
CA GLY A 165 0.98 5.23 -4.97
C GLY A 165 0.93 6.60 -5.68
N MET A 166 1.87 7.49 -5.40
CA MET A 166 2.07 8.74 -6.15
C MET A 166 2.92 8.54 -7.40
N PHE A 167 3.60 7.40 -7.52
CA PHE A 167 4.41 7.03 -8.67
C PHE A 167 3.63 6.06 -9.57
N PRO A 168 3.26 6.47 -10.80
CA PRO A 168 2.50 5.63 -11.73
C PRO A 168 3.17 4.29 -12.03
N GLU A 169 4.50 4.24 -11.96
CA GLU A 169 5.33 3.06 -12.17
C GLU A 169 4.99 1.95 -11.18
N MET A 170 4.67 2.29 -9.93
CA MET A 170 4.33 1.32 -8.89
C MET A 170 3.05 0.55 -9.22
N ALA A 171 2.00 1.26 -9.59
CA ALA A 171 0.73 0.64 -9.99
C ALA A 171 0.88 -0.14 -11.30
N ARG A 172 1.68 0.38 -12.24
CA ARG A 172 1.98 -0.30 -13.50
C ARG A 172 2.72 -1.63 -13.27
N GLU A 173 3.69 -1.64 -12.36
CA GLU A 173 4.41 -2.86 -11.99
C GLU A 173 3.48 -3.91 -11.36
N CYS A 174 2.57 -3.49 -10.45
CA CYS A 174 1.55 -4.37 -9.90
C CYS A 174 0.72 -5.04 -11.01
N ALA A 175 0.21 -4.24 -11.94
CA ALA A 175 -0.61 -4.71 -13.05
C ALA A 175 0.18 -5.61 -13.99
N TYR A 176 1.40 -5.22 -14.35
CA TYR A 176 2.28 -6.01 -15.22
C TYR A 176 2.56 -7.39 -14.65
N LYS A 177 2.71 -7.50 -13.33
CA LYS A 177 2.84 -8.79 -12.61
C LYS A 177 1.51 -9.53 -12.43
N GLY A 178 0.42 -8.98 -12.94
CA GLY A 178 -0.88 -9.64 -12.99
C GLY A 178 -1.80 -9.34 -11.79
N ALA A 179 -1.50 -8.36 -10.94
CA ALA A 179 -2.39 -7.98 -9.86
C ALA A 179 -3.77 -7.56 -10.39
N GLU A 180 -4.82 -8.08 -9.79
CA GLU A 180 -6.22 -7.75 -10.08
C GLU A 180 -6.78 -6.80 -9.04
N ILE A 181 -6.21 -6.85 -7.83
CA ILE A 181 -6.50 -5.96 -6.72
C ILE A 181 -5.17 -5.44 -6.18
N MET A 182 -5.00 -4.12 -6.19
CA MET A 182 -3.90 -3.44 -5.53
C MET A 182 -4.39 -2.82 -4.23
N ILE A 183 -3.80 -3.23 -3.13
CA ILE A 183 -4.01 -2.62 -1.82
C ILE A 183 -3.04 -1.45 -1.69
N ARG A 184 -3.54 -0.29 -1.21
CA ARG A 184 -2.71 0.86 -0.83
C ARG A 184 -3.07 1.30 0.59
N THR A 185 -2.15 1.12 1.51
CA THR A 185 -2.27 1.59 2.90
C THR A 185 -1.61 2.94 3.05
N ALA A 186 -2.20 3.87 3.81
CA ALA A 186 -1.68 5.24 3.93
C ALA A 186 -1.96 5.88 5.30
N GLY A 187 -1.17 6.94 5.61
CA GLY A 187 -1.31 7.79 6.78
C GLY A 187 -1.34 9.29 6.43
N TYR A 188 -2.06 9.66 5.37
CA TYR A 188 -2.07 11.03 4.87
C TYR A 188 -2.90 12.00 5.69
N THR A 189 -2.48 13.27 5.66
CA THR A 189 -3.21 14.42 6.21
C THR A 189 -4.01 15.16 5.13
N ALA A 190 -4.94 16.04 5.54
CA ALA A 190 -5.92 16.69 4.67
C ALA A 190 -5.41 17.43 3.42
N PRO A 191 -4.24 18.09 3.41
CA PRO A 191 -3.77 18.82 2.21
C PRO A 191 -3.60 17.99 0.95
N ILE A 192 -3.43 16.66 1.07
CA ILE A 192 -3.23 15.76 -0.07
C ILE A 192 -4.52 15.12 -0.62
N ARG A 193 -5.68 15.52 -0.11
CA ARG A 193 -6.98 14.88 -0.39
C ARG A 193 -7.28 14.70 -1.88
N ASP A 194 -7.08 15.74 -2.67
CA ASP A 194 -7.37 15.66 -4.11
C ASP A 194 -6.39 14.74 -4.82
N ALA A 195 -5.08 14.84 -4.51
CA ALA A 195 -4.07 13.94 -5.06
C ALA A 195 -4.34 12.47 -4.65
N TRP A 196 -4.78 12.22 -3.43
CA TRP A 196 -5.22 10.91 -2.98
C TRP A 196 -6.34 10.34 -3.86
N ARG A 197 -7.37 11.14 -4.12
CA ARG A 197 -8.51 10.72 -4.92
C ARG A 197 -8.13 10.42 -6.36
N PHE A 198 -7.52 11.38 -7.06
CA PHE A 198 -7.24 11.20 -8.48
C PHE A 198 -6.14 10.16 -8.74
N THR A 199 -5.13 10.02 -7.89
CA THR A 199 -4.10 8.99 -8.08
C THR A 199 -4.66 7.58 -7.90
N ASN A 200 -5.54 7.35 -6.93
CA ASN A 200 -6.15 6.04 -6.73
C ASN A 200 -7.09 5.65 -7.87
N GLN A 201 -7.88 6.59 -8.40
CA GLN A 201 -8.71 6.37 -9.57
C GLN A 201 -7.87 6.14 -10.83
N ALA A 202 -6.80 6.95 -11.04
CA ALA A 202 -5.91 6.79 -12.17
C ALA A 202 -5.14 5.45 -12.11
N ASN A 203 -4.67 5.06 -10.93
CA ASN A 203 -4.01 3.77 -10.72
C ASN A 203 -4.93 2.60 -11.04
N ALA A 204 -6.23 2.71 -10.75
CA ALA A 204 -7.22 1.70 -11.15
C ALA A 204 -7.46 1.71 -12.67
N PHE A 205 -7.82 2.85 -13.23
CA PHE A 205 -8.19 3.02 -14.61
C PHE A 205 -7.04 2.71 -15.58
N CYS A 206 -5.87 3.32 -15.37
CA CYS A 206 -4.72 3.17 -16.27
C CYS A 206 -4.12 1.75 -16.27
N ASN A 207 -4.51 0.90 -15.31
CA ASN A 207 -3.93 -0.43 -15.11
C ASN A 207 -4.96 -1.56 -15.15
N LEU A 208 -6.24 -1.26 -15.41
CA LEU A 208 -7.32 -2.24 -15.41
C LEU A 208 -7.25 -3.17 -14.18
N MET A 209 -7.23 -2.59 -12.99
CA MET A 209 -7.27 -3.33 -11.74
C MET A 209 -8.09 -2.58 -10.70
N VAL A 210 -8.64 -3.31 -9.74
CA VAL A 210 -9.27 -2.71 -8.56
C VAL A 210 -8.19 -2.11 -7.67
N THR A 211 -8.44 -0.93 -7.10
CA THR A 211 -7.60 -0.39 -6.03
C THR A 211 -8.38 -0.28 -4.72
N ALA A 212 -7.82 -0.85 -3.65
CA ALA A 212 -8.37 -0.85 -2.30
C ALA A 212 -7.49 0.04 -1.41
N ASN A 213 -7.93 1.28 -1.19
CA ASN A 213 -7.09 2.34 -0.65
C ASN A 213 -7.61 2.76 0.73
N VAL A 214 -6.83 2.55 1.77
CA VAL A 214 -7.18 2.90 3.15
C VAL A 214 -6.22 3.93 3.72
N CYS A 215 -6.77 4.91 4.44
CA CYS A 215 -5.98 5.92 5.13
C CYS A 215 -6.38 5.98 6.62
N MET A 216 -5.43 6.35 7.47
CA MET A 216 -5.68 6.70 8.86
C MET A 216 -6.70 7.83 8.96
N CYS A 217 -7.38 7.92 10.08
CA CYS A 217 -8.39 8.93 10.34
C CYS A 217 -8.25 9.51 11.76
N GLY A 218 -8.69 10.74 11.95
CA GLY A 218 -8.66 11.41 13.26
C GLY A 218 -7.32 12.04 13.58
N SER A 219 -7.19 12.52 14.81
CA SER A 219 -6.04 13.31 15.27
C SER A 219 -5.34 12.63 16.45
N ASP A 220 -4.02 12.78 16.52
CA ASP A 220 -3.20 12.47 17.68
C ASP A 220 -2.81 13.71 18.49
N GLY A 221 -3.34 14.88 18.10
CA GLY A 221 -3.01 16.18 18.68
C GLY A 221 -1.88 16.92 17.96
N THR A 222 -1.12 16.23 17.09
CA THR A 222 -0.06 16.80 16.25
C THR A 222 -0.44 16.72 14.77
N PHE A 223 -0.94 15.58 14.36
CA PHE A 223 -1.35 15.30 12.98
C PHE A 223 -2.86 15.03 12.92
N ASP A 224 -3.49 15.56 11.86
CA ASP A 224 -4.87 15.30 11.51
C ASP A 224 -4.94 14.46 10.25
N SER A 225 -5.20 13.17 10.41
CA SER A 225 -5.37 12.23 9.30
C SER A 225 -6.76 12.33 8.70
N MET A 226 -6.81 12.34 7.37
CA MET A 226 -8.02 12.70 6.64
C MET A 226 -9.08 11.59 6.56
N GLY A 227 -8.72 10.31 6.71
CA GLY A 227 -9.59 9.21 6.36
C GLY A 227 -9.76 9.09 4.84
N GLU A 228 -10.99 9.15 4.37
CA GLU A 228 -11.35 9.07 2.94
C GLU A 228 -10.81 7.83 2.23
N GLY A 229 -10.84 6.68 2.93
CA GLY A 229 -10.57 5.40 2.30
C GLY A 229 -11.52 5.16 1.15
N MET A 230 -11.06 4.53 0.07
CA MET A 230 -11.89 4.27 -1.11
C MET A 230 -11.52 2.98 -1.81
N ILE A 231 -12.54 2.37 -2.42
CA ILE A 231 -12.34 1.26 -3.35
C ILE A 231 -12.71 1.76 -4.74
N CYS A 232 -11.77 1.72 -5.67
CA CYS A 232 -11.99 2.09 -7.06
C CYS A 232 -12.05 0.81 -7.92
N ASN A 233 -13.05 0.73 -8.77
CA ASN A 233 -13.17 -0.33 -9.76
C ASN A 233 -12.14 -0.13 -10.89
N PHE A 234 -11.90 -1.14 -11.70
CA PHE A 234 -10.92 -1.11 -12.80
C PHE A 234 -11.20 -0.07 -13.89
N ASP A 235 -12.41 0.48 -13.93
CA ASP A 235 -12.81 1.60 -14.80
C ASP A 235 -12.59 2.99 -14.16
N GLY A 236 -11.94 3.05 -12.98
CA GLY A 236 -11.70 4.27 -12.22
C GLY A 236 -12.89 4.75 -11.38
N THR A 237 -14.04 4.08 -11.43
CA THR A 237 -15.23 4.44 -10.64
C THR A 237 -15.00 4.15 -9.16
N ILE A 238 -15.31 5.11 -8.29
CA ILE A 238 -15.31 4.88 -6.84
C ILE A 238 -16.59 4.12 -6.47
N ILE A 239 -16.44 2.86 -6.03
CA ILE A 239 -17.58 2.01 -5.65
C ILE A 239 -17.86 1.99 -4.15
N ALA A 240 -16.90 2.41 -3.35
CA ALA A 240 -17.07 2.66 -1.91
C ALA A 240 -16.14 3.79 -1.48
N HIS A 241 -16.62 4.66 -0.59
CA HIS A 241 -15.88 5.80 -0.10
C HIS A 241 -16.21 6.06 1.37
N GLY A 242 -15.19 6.24 2.18
CA GLY A 242 -15.31 6.59 3.59
C GLY A 242 -15.54 8.08 3.80
N THR A 243 -16.12 8.41 4.92
CA THR A 243 -16.38 9.79 5.32
C THR A 243 -15.16 10.39 6.00
N SER A 244 -14.75 11.58 5.57
CA SER A 244 -13.68 12.34 6.24
C SER A 244 -13.99 12.55 7.72
N GLY A 245 -13.00 12.31 8.58
CA GLY A 245 -13.11 12.49 10.03
C GLY A 245 -13.90 11.41 10.78
N ARG A 246 -14.44 10.40 10.10
CA ARG A 246 -15.18 9.31 10.77
C ARG A 246 -14.24 8.17 11.14
N VAL A 247 -13.82 8.17 12.39
CA VAL A 247 -12.89 7.17 12.94
C VAL A 247 -13.55 5.80 13.13
N ASN A 248 -12.77 4.74 12.94
CA ASN A 248 -13.16 3.34 13.09
C ASN A 248 -14.36 2.93 12.21
N GLU A 249 -14.57 3.65 11.10
CA GLU A 249 -15.48 3.25 10.03
C GLU A 249 -14.87 2.10 9.24
N ILE A 250 -15.70 1.11 8.90
CA ILE A 250 -15.31 0.02 8.00
C ILE A 250 -16.04 0.23 6.68
N ILE A 251 -15.30 0.67 5.68
CA ILE A 251 -15.78 0.92 4.31
C ILE A 251 -15.79 -0.42 3.59
N THR A 252 -16.90 -0.82 3.00
CA THR A 252 -17.04 -2.15 2.42
C THR A 252 -17.55 -2.12 0.99
N ALA A 253 -16.97 -2.97 0.15
CA ALA A 253 -17.50 -3.30 -1.18
C ALA A 253 -17.20 -4.75 -1.54
N GLU A 254 -18.01 -5.28 -2.45
CA GLU A 254 -17.67 -6.48 -3.22
C GLU A 254 -17.01 -6.05 -4.53
N VAL A 255 -15.86 -6.61 -4.84
CA VAL A 255 -15.14 -6.41 -6.09
C VAL A 255 -15.15 -7.68 -6.93
N ARG A 256 -14.95 -7.55 -8.25
CA ARG A 256 -15.07 -8.63 -9.21
C ARG A 256 -13.78 -8.85 -10.00
N PRO A 257 -12.82 -9.65 -9.47
CA PRO A 257 -11.57 -9.96 -10.17
C PRO A 257 -11.79 -10.67 -11.51
N ASP A 258 -12.86 -11.44 -11.63
CA ASP A 258 -13.24 -12.09 -12.89
C ASP A 258 -13.57 -11.05 -13.99
N LEU A 259 -14.27 -9.97 -13.64
CA LEU A 259 -14.53 -8.87 -14.58
C LEU A 259 -13.26 -8.10 -14.95
N VAL A 260 -12.30 -8.00 -14.04
CA VAL A 260 -10.95 -7.45 -14.36
C VAL A 260 -10.28 -8.31 -15.43
N ARG A 261 -10.29 -9.64 -15.29
CA ARG A 261 -9.74 -10.57 -16.29
C ARG A 261 -10.43 -10.44 -17.62
N GLU A 262 -11.75 -10.39 -17.60
CA GLU A 262 -12.58 -10.22 -18.80
C GLU A 262 -12.26 -8.89 -19.51
N ALA A 263 -12.18 -7.78 -18.76
CA ALA A 263 -11.82 -6.48 -19.33
C ALA A 263 -10.44 -6.48 -19.98
N ARG A 264 -9.45 -7.16 -19.36
CA ARG A 264 -8.09 -7.29 -19.92
C ARG A 264 -8.03 -8.11 -21.21
N LEU A 265 -8.94 -9.04 -21.39
CA LEU A 265 -9.08 -9.84 -22.61
C LEU A 265 -9.97 -9.18 -23.66
N GLY A 266 -10.81 -8.25 -23.23
CA GLY A 266 -11.80 -7.58 -24.10
C GLY A 266 -11.21 -6.52 -25.04
N TRP A 267 -11.96 -6.19 -26.08
CA TRP A 267 -11.57 -5.22 -27.10
C TRP A 267 -12.06 -3.80 -26.84
N GLY A 268 -13.00 -3.61 -25.96
CA GLY A 268 -13.72 -2.36 -25.76
C GLY A 268 -13.09 -1.40 -24.74
N VAL A 269 -11.87 -1.63 -24.27
CA VAL A 269 -11.24 -0.84 -23.22
C VAL A 269 -10.05 -0.08 -23.76
N GLU A 270 -10.19 1.23 -23.85
CA GLU A 270 -9.21 2.14 -24.48
C GLU A 270 -7.83 2.12 -23.80
N ASN A 271 -7.79 1.84 -22.52
CA ASN A 271 -6.59 1.85 -21.70
C ASN A 271 -5.97 0.45 -21.46
N ASN A 272 -6.33 -0.54 -22.27
CA ASN A 272 -5.88 -1.91 -22.09
C ASN A 272 -4.39 -2.08 -22.42
N ILE A 273 -3.55 -2.06 -21.39
CA ILE A 273 -2.10 -2.26 -21.49
C ILE A 273 -1.70 -3.65 -22.02
N TYR A 274 -2.58 -4.64 -21.86
CA TYR A 274 -2.30 -6.03 -22.26
C TYR A 274 -2.53 -6.27 -23.75
N GLN A 275 -3.33 -5.45 -24.41
CA GLN A 275 -3.67 -5.62 -25.81
C GLN A 275 -3.17 -4.50 -26.73
N PHE A 276 -3.32 -3.25 -26.30
CA PHE A 276 -3.05 -2.09 -27.15
C PHE A 276 -2.12 -1.07 -26.54
N GLY A 277 -2.09 -0.91 -25.22
CA GLY A 277 -1.39 0.18 -24.54
C GLY A 277 0.08 0.27 -24.87
N HIS A 278 0.70 -0.84 -25.21
CA HIS A 278 2.13 -0.89 -25.53
C HIS A 278 2.44 -1.14 -27.01
N ARG A 279 1.42 -1.27 -27.87
CA ARG A 279 1.67 -1.55 -29.29
C ARG A 279 2.48 -0.48 -30.01
N GLY A 280 2.34 0.78 -29.62
CA GLY A 280 3.07 1.88 -30.24
C GLY A 280 4.56 1.74 -30.14
N TYR A 281 5.09 1.19 -29.06
CA TYR A 281 6.54 1.01 -28.87
C TYR A 281 7.00 -0.45 -28.86
N VAL A 282 6.12 -1.41 -28.70
CA VAL A 282 6.48 -2.84 -28.85
C VAL A 282 6.52 -3.25 -30.32
N ALA A 283 5.87 -2.50 -31.19
CA ALA A 283 5.86 -2.77 -32.63
C ALA A 283 7.14 -2.31 -33.36
N VAL A 284 8.02 -1.59 -32.70
CA VAL A 284 9.29 -1.15 -33.24
C VAL A 284 10.29 -2.31 -33.25
N ALA A 285 11.03 -2.47 -34.33
CA ALA A 285 12.07 -3.49 -34.46
C ALA A 285 13.14 -3.28 -33.39
N GLY A 286 13.36 -4.26 -32.50
CA GLY A 286 14.25 -4.12 -31.36
C GLY A 286 13.50 -4.04 -30.00
N GLY A 287 12.19 -3.92 -30.01
CA GLY A 287 11.34 -3.98 -28.82
C GLY A 287 11.67 -2.90 -27.79
N ALA A 288 11.89 -3.30 -26.53
CA ALA A 288 12.14 -2.36 -25.44
C ALA A 288 13.40 -1.49 -25.60
N GLN A 289 14.35 -1.91 -26.44
CA GLN A 289 15.58 -1.12 -26.72
C GLN A 289 15.27 0.13 -27.54
N ASP A 290 14.21 0.09 -28.33
CA ASP A 290 13.79 1.20 -29.18
C ASP A 290 12.58 1.95 -28.57
N ALA A 291 12.24 1.67 -27.31
CA ALA A 291 11.15 2.37 -26.63
C ALA A 291 11.42 3.87 -26.57
N PRO A 292 10.42 4.73 -26.87
CA PRO A 292 10.64 6.18 -26.97
C PRO A 292 10.81 6.88 -25.60
N TYR A 293 10.76 6.13 -24.52
CA TYR A 293 10.83 6.68 -23.15
C TYR A 293 12.29 6.82 -22.68
N THR A 294 12.91 7.93 -23.02
CA THR A 294 14.31 8.23 -22.67
C THR A 294 14.60 8.09 -21.19
N TYR A 295 13.67 8.55 -20.32
CA TYR A 295 13.85 8.47 -18.88
C TYR A 295 13.96 7.00 -18.38
N MET A 296 13.24 6.07 -19.00
CA MET A 296 13.31 4.65 -18.63
C MET A 296 14.66 4.04 -19.04
N HIS A 297 15.19 4.42 -20.22
CA HIS A 297 16.51 3.99 -20.65
C HIS A 297 17.59 4.52 -19.71
N ASP A 298 17.52 5.79 -19.35
CA ASP A 298 18.47 6.41 -18.45
C ASP A 298 18.39 5.83 -17.03
N LEU A 299 17.18 5.54 -16.55
CA LEU A 299 16.96 4.88 -15.25
C LEU A 299 17.62 3.49 -15.21
N VAL A 300 17.35 2.64 -16.22
CA VAL A 300 17.93 1.28 -16.32
C VAL A 300 19.46 1.33 -16.48
N ALA A 301 19.96 2.31 -17.22
CA ALA A 301 21.39 2.50 -17.43
C ALA A 301 22.13 3.15 -16.25
N GLY A 302 21.42 3.51 -15.17
CA GLY A 302 21.96 4.25 -14.03
C GLY A 302 22.43 5.67 -14.39
N LYS A 303 21.89 6.24 -15.48
CA LYS A 303 22.22 7.58 -15.99
C LYS A 303 21.12 8.60 -15.71
N TYR A 304 20.04 8.17 -15.08
CA TYR A 304 18.93 9.07 -14.76
C TYR A 304 19.42 10.23 -13.91
N ARG A 305 19.14 11.45 -14.37
CA ARG A 305 19.42 12.70 -13.67
C ARG A 305 18.26 13.65 -13.80
N LEU A 306 17.98 14.38 -12.75
CA LEU A 306 17.03 15.48 -12.83
C LEU A 306 17.63 16.60 -13.66
N PRO A 307 16.86 17.24 -14.58
CA PRO A 307 17.35 18.35 -15.41
C PRO A 307 17.95 19.54 -14.64
N TRP A 308 17.54 19.69 -13.38
CA TRP A 308 17.97 20.76 -12.47
C TRP A 308 18.85 20.28 -11.32
N GLU A 309 19.39 19.07 -11.39
CA GLU A 309 20.22 18.50 -10.30
C GLU A 309 21.45 19.37 -10.00
N ASP A 310 22.02 20.00 -11.01
CA ASP A 310 23.14 20.93 -10.82
C ASP A 310 22.72 22.33 -10.32
N GLU A 311 21.44 22.67 -10.44
CA GLU A 311 20.87 23.96 -10.01
C GLU A 311 20.37 23.93 -8.57
N ILE A 312 19.98 22.76 -8.08
CA ILE A 312 19.65 22.51 -6.67
C ILE A 312 20.95 22.36 -5.87
N LYS A 313 21.81 23.33 -5.95
CA LYS A 313 22.83 23.52 -4.92
C LYS A 313 22.09 24.02 -3.70
N VAL A 314 22.03 23.19 -2.69
CA VAL A 314 21.50 23.55 -1.37
C VAL A 314 22.17 24.84 -0.97
N LYS A 315 21.43 25.95 -1.00
CA LYS A 315 21.90 27.22 -0.50
C LYS A 315 22.08 27.04 1.02
N ASP A 316 23.33 27.19 1.46
CA ASP A 316 23.67 27.51 2.84
C ASP A 316 23.42 26.43 3.91
N GLY A 317 23.69 25.17 3.65
CA GLY A 317 23.75 24.12 4.71
C GLY A 317 22.42 23.91 5.47
N THR A 318 21.35 24.54 5.07
CA THR A 318 20.01 24.25 5.57
C THR A 318 19.38 23.21 4.65
N SER A 319 19.77 21.96 4.84
CA SER A 319 19.14 20.87 4.14
C SER A 319 17.74 20.68 4.70
N CYS A 320 16.81 20.58 3.81
CA CYS A 320 15.47 20.05 4.09
C CYS A 320 15.52 18.51 4.28
N GLY A 321 16.49 17.99 5.02
CA GLY A 321 16.63 16.57 5.28
C GLY A 321 17.45 15.76 4.26
N PHE A 322 18.01 16.40 3.23
CA PHE A 322 18.80 15.74 2.17
C PHE A 322 20.31 15.64 2.45
N ASP A 323 20.76 15.86 3.69
CA ASP A 323 22.19 15.75 4.05
C ASP A 323 22.72 14.31 4.07
N LYS A 324 21.86 13.33 3.93
CA LYS A 324 22.31 11.97 3.69
C LYS A 324 22.49 11.80 2.18
N PRO A 325 23.69 11.41 1.72
CA PRO A 325 23.87 11.05 0.31
C PRO A 325 22.83 10.00 -0.03
N MET A 326 21.97 10.29 -1.01
CA MET A 326 21.05 9.27 -1.52
C MET A 326 21.91 8.08 -1.95
N ARG A 327 21.69 6.94 -1.29
CA ARG A 327 22.35 5.70 -1.68
C ARG A 327 21.96 5.38 -3.11
N ARG A 328 22.94 5.21 -3.93
CA ARG A 328 22.71 4.58 -5.23
C ARG A 328 22.31 3.14 -4.98
N TYR A 329 21.24 2.72 -5.60
CA TYR A 329 20.79 1.33 -5.57
C TYR A 329 22.00 0.41 -5.89
N GLY A 330 22.30 -0.51 -4.95
CA GLY A 330 23.43 -1.44 -5.09
C GLY A 330 24.74 -1.03 -4.41
N GLU A 331 24.84 0.14 -3.78
CA GLU A 331 26.02 0.47 -2.97
C GLU A 331 25.94 -0.24 -1.60
N PRO A 332 26.99 -0.97 -1.18
CA PRO A 332 27.01 -1.59 0.14
C PRO A 332 27.04 -0.54 1.25
N LEU A 333 26.40 -0.87 2.38
CA LEU A 333 26.44 -0.05 3.61
C LEU A 333 27.90 0.21 3.99
N LYS A 334 28.31 1.48 3.99
CA LYS A 334 29.57 1.82 4.68
C LYS A 334 29.35 1.56 6.17
N PRO A 335 30.27 0.84 6.83
CA PRO A 335 30.19 0.69 8.29
C PRO A 335 30.15 2.08 8.91
N ALA A 336 29.34 2.25 9.98
CA ALA A 336 29.36 3.47 10.78
C ALA A 336 30.81 3.75 11.16
N ALA A 337 31.28 4.97 10.92
CA ALA A 337 32.57 5.39 11.43
C ALA A 337 32.51 5.32 12.97
N GLU A 338 33.44 4.56 13.57
CA GLU A 338 33.64 4.45 15.01
C GLU A 338 33.92 5.82 15.65
#